data_772760cc8c16053429c0f6f43bbcadff
#
_entry.id   772760cc8c16053429c0f6f43bbcadff
#
_cell.length_a   1.000
_cell.length_b   1.000
_cell.length_c   1.000
_cell.angle_alpha   90.00
_cell.angle_beta   90.00
_cell.angle_gamma   90.00
#
_symmetry.space_group_name_H-M   'P 1'
#
loop_
_entity.id
_entity.type
_entity.pdbx_description
1 polymer ?
#
loop_
_entity_poly.entity_id
_entity_poly.type
_entity_poly.pdbx_seq_one_letter_code
_entity_poly.pdbx_strand_id
1 'polypeptide(L)'
;MSNIIEFLKSEAKEKLMNLYNLDEQAVATQVKRYQDLADTFAASNSVENASFFSSSGRIEIIGNHTDHQLGRIVAASIDMDTIAIVTPNTDNKIHVKSLEYDEFTIDVNDLAVKENDSRTVKLIKGILERFVQNGRKIGGFTTFMTTTVLSAAGVSSSASFEMLICAILNDLYNNNEISTLECAKAGQWAENNKWDKKSGLLDQLACATGGMITIDFANYASPEVTKLDSKVIQDKYDFFITPTGEDHSALDGEYTAITVEMKAISNFFGKDYLKDVSMNDIMENLPALREKAGDRAVLRAIHFITETERVRKLAAEVKEHDYTHFEKAITDSGLSSWRFLQNCATPDPKHQGIALFLAMNEIYFQNHRGVCRVHGGGFAGSILSVIPKEESPAFRTFLKDVLKNQYYEIHMRDAGSVKVF
;
A
#
# COMPACT_ATOMS: atom_id res chain seq x y z
N MET A 1 34.94 4.99 8.71
CA MET A 1 33.79 5.72 8.11
C MET A 1 33.36 4.92 6.90
N SER A 2 32.22 4.28 6.95
CA SER A 2 31.65 3.59 5.79
C SER A 2 31.25 4.66 4.79
N ASN A 3 31.79 4.56 3.58
CA ASN A 3 31.56 5.52 2.53
C ASN A 3 30.50 4.95 1.58
N ILE A 4 29.44 5.69 1.32
CA ILE A 4 28.35 5.27 0.42
C ILE A 4 28.87 4.87 -0.96
N ILE A 5 29.98 5.49 -1.41
CA ILE A 5 30.66 5.14 -2.67
C ILE A 5 31.31 3.75 -2.58
N GLU A 6 31.88 3.40 -1.44
CA GLU A 6 32.47 2.09 -1.21
C GLU A 6 31.38 1.00 -1.13
N PHE A 7 30.30 1.30 -0.41
CA PHE A 7 29.11 0.44 -0.39
C PHE A 7 28.60 0.14 -1.81
N LEU A 8 28.40 1.15 -2.63
CA LEU A 8 27.92 0.97 -4.01
C LEU A 8 28.86 0.11 -4.88
N LYS A 9 30.17 0.14 -4.61
CA LYS A 9 31.16 -0.64 -5.37
C LYS A 9 31.30 -2.10 -4.91
N SER A 10 31.09 -2.37 -3.63
CA SER A 10 31.46 -3.66 -3.04
C SER A 10 30.30 -4.45 -2.46
N GLU A 11 29.32 -3.79 -1.82
CA GLU A 11 28.28 -4.46 -1.02
C GLU A 11 26.86 -4.31 -1.59
N ALA A 12 26.63 -3.27 -2.39
CA ALA A 12 25.27 -2.92 -2.85
C ALA A 12 24.59 -4.05 -3.60
N LYS A 13 25.32 -4.78 -4.46
CA LYS A 13 24.75 -5.86 -5.25
C LYS A 13 24.09 -6.92 -4.35
N GLU A 14 24.83 -7.48 -3.39
CA GLU A 14 24.34 -8.52 -2.48
C GLU A 14 23.22 -7.99 -1.57
N LYS A 15 23.43 -6.79 -1.02
CA LYS A 15 22.43 -6.15 -0.15
C LYS A 15 21.10 -5.90 -0.86
N LEU A 16 21.15 -5.43 -2.12
CA LEU A 16 19.95 -5.14 -2.91
C LEU A 16 19.30 -6.41 -3.49
N MET A 17 20.09 -7.45 -3.81
CA MET A 17 19.52 -8.77 -4.13
C MET A 17 18.63 -9.26 -3.00
N ASN A 18 19.14 -9.22 -1.76
CA ASN A 18 18.39 -9.64 -0.58
C ASN A 18 17.20 -8.71 -0.28
N LEU A 19 17.39 -7.38 -0.44
CA LEU A 19 16.34 -6.40 -0.17
C LEU A 19 15.12 -6.58 -1.08
N TYR A 20 15.36 -6.80 -2.38
CA TYR A 20 14.31 -6.87 -3.40
C TYR A 20 13.94 -8.30 -3.80
N ASN A 21 14.58 -9.30 -3.21
CA ASN A 21 14.40 -10.71 -3.58
C ASN A 21 14.62 -10.96 -5.09
N LEU A 22 15.70 -10.40 -5.63
CA LEU A 22 16.04 -10.43 -7.06
C LEU A 22 17.27 -11.30 -7.32
N ASP A 23 17.38 -11.82 -8.54
CA ASP A 23 18.58 -12.49 -9.03
C ASP A 23 19.67 -11.49 -9.47
N GLU A 24 20.84 -12.00 -9.85
CA GLU A 24 22.00 -11.20 -10.25
C GLU A 24 21.75 -10.30 -11.47
N GLN A 25 20.87 -10.71 -12.38
CA GLN A 25 20.58 -9.95 -13.59
C GLN A 25 19.58 -8.82 -13.28
N ALA A 26 18.52 -9.12 -12.54
CA ALA A 26 17.48 -8.17 -12.19
C ALA A 26 17.97 -7.07 -11.22
N VAL A 27 18.88 -7.41 -10.28
CA VAL A 27 19.42 -6.44 -9.32
C VAL A 27 20.24 -5.33 -9.96
N ALA A 28 20.80 -5.54 -11.14
CA ALA A 28 21.64 -4.53 -11.83
C ALA A 28 20.90 -3.19 -12.03
N THR A 29 19.60 -3.26 -12.33
CA THR A 29 18.74 -2.08 -12.47
C THR A 29 18.62 -1.31 -11.15
N GLN A 30 18.48 -2.03 -10.03
CA GLN A 30 18.40 -1.40 -8.71
C GLN A 30 19.74 -0.78 -8.32
N VAL A 31 20.86 -1.48 -8.50
CA VAL A 31 22.20 -0.93 -8.23
C VAL A 31 22.40 0.37 -9.01
N LYS A 32 22.05 0.37 -10.29
CA LYS A 32 22.16 1.60 -11.12
C LYS A 32 21.29 2.72 -10.56
N ARG A 33 20.07 2.45 -10.12
CA ARG A 33 19.14 3.43 -9.56
C ARG A 33 19.70 4.09 -8.29
N TYR A 34 20.32 3.30 -7.40
CA TYR A 34 21.02 3.84 -6.22
C TYR A 34 22.28 4.64 -6.59
N GLN A 35 23.03 4.20 -7.61
CA GLN A 35 24.20 4.92 -8.11
C GLN A 35 23.80 6.28 -8.70
N ASP A 36 22.77 6.31 -9.58
CA ASP A 36 22.30 7.54 -10.23
C ASP A 36 21.81 8.56 -9.18
N LEU A 37 21.14 8.09 -8.11
CA LEU A 37 20.71 8.93 -7.00
C LEU A 37 21.90 9.50 -6.20
N ALA A 38 22.92 8.67 -5.92
CA ALA A 38 24.14 9.10 -5.24
C ALA A 38 24.93 10.13 -6.05
N ASP A 39 25.09 9.91 -7.36
CA ASP A 39 25.80 10.82 -8.26
C ASP A 39 25.08 12.18 -8.34
N THR A 40 23.73 12.15 -8.41
CA THR A 40 22.93 13.37 -8.41
C THR A 40 23.06 14.13 -7.08
N PHE A 41 23.05 13.42 -5.96
CA PHE A 41 23.23 14.03 -4.63
C PHE A 41 24.63 14.63 -4.46
N ALA A 42 25.68 13.90 -4.88
CA ALA A 42 27.07 14.30 -4.76
C ALA A 42 27.41 15.55 -5.57
N ALA A 43 26.63 15.88 -6.60
CA ALA A 43 26.82 17.08 -7.40
C ALA A 43 26.65 18.40 -6.61
N SER A 44 25.89 18.37 -5.49
CA SER A 44 25.58 19.56 -4.69
C SER A 44 25.71 19.35 -3.17
N ASN A 45 25.96 18.14 -2.70
CA ASN A 45 26.01 17.80 -1.28
C ASN A 45 27.19 16.88 -0.96
N SER A 46 27.68 16.92 0.29
CA SER A 46 28.64 15.93 0.77
C SER A 46 27.98 14.57 0.95
N VAL A 47 28.64 13.52 0.47
CA VAL A 47 28.24 12.12 0.72
C VAL A 47 28.84 11.56 2.02
N GLU A 48 29.65 12.35 2.71
CA GLU A 48 30.17 11.99 4.03
C GLU A 48 28.99 11.91 5.03
N ASN A 49 28.89 10.78 5.73
CA ASN A 49 27.76 10.47 6.62
C ASN A 49 26.39 10.37 5.93
N ALA A 50 26.35 10.22 4.60
CA ALA A 50 25.12 9.92 3.91
C ALA A 50 24.68 8.48 4.17
N SER A 51 23.36 8.26 4.18
CA SER A 51 22.73 6.94 4.31
C SER A 51 21.68 6.76 3.24
N PHE A 52 21.48 5.50 2.79
CA PHE A 52 20.37 5.15 1.94
C PHE A 52 19.20 4.59 2.74
N PHE A 53 18.02 5.00 2.37
CA PHE A 53 16.74 4.47 2.86
C PHE A 53 15.88 3.99 1.69
N SER A 54 15.03 3.02 1.95
CA SER A 54 14.05 2.51 1.01
C SER A 54 12.73 2.23 1.73
N SER A 55 11.62 2.61 1.11
CA SER A 55 10.27 2.30 1.58
C SER A 55 9.42 1.73 0.45
N SER A 56 8.92 0.50 0.65
CA SER A 56 8.14 -0.21 -0.36
C SER A 56 6.77 0.40 -0.60
N GLY A 57 6.23 0.17 -1.81
CA GLY A 57 4.80 0.15 -2.02
C GLY A 57 4.16 -1.12 -1.48
N ARG A 58 2.85 -1.28 -1.68
CA ARG A 58 2.13 -2.48 -1.24
C ARG A 58 1.10 -2.93 -2.27
N ILE A 59 0.81 -4.23 -2.26
CA ILE A 59 -0.43 -4.77 -2.83
C ILE A 59 -1.36 -5.25 -1.72
N GLU A 60 -2.66 -5.18 -1.99
CA GLU A 60 -3.70 -5.83 -1.21
C GLU A 60 -4.08 -7.13 -1.92
N ILE A 61 -3.86 -8.28 -1.27
CA ILE A 61 -4.17 -9.59 -1.84
C ILE A 61 -5.65 -9.90 -1.69
N ILE A 62 -6.18 -9.84 -0.46
CA ILE A 62 -7.60 -9.93 -0.14
C ILE A 62 -7.91 -9.12 1.13
N GLY A 63 -9.18 -8.80 1.38
CA GLY A 63 -9.62 -8.05 2.55
C GLY A 63 -10.11 -6.63 2.24
N ASN A 64 -10.53 -6.41 1.00
CA ASN A 64 -10.87 -5.09 0.48
C ASN A 64 -11.87 -4.32 1.36
N HIS A 65 -11.50 -3.10 1.76
CA HIS A 65 -12.33 -2.20 2.57
C HIS A 65 -12.86 -2.78 3.90
N THR A 66 -12.08 -3.66 4.55
CA THR A 66 -12.49 -4.21 5.85
C THR A 66 -11.82 -3.51 7.04
N ASP A 67 -10.69 -2.83 6.86
CA ASP A 67 -9.89 -2.21 7.91
C ASP A 67 -10.63 -1.13 8.70
N HIS A 68 -11.38 -0.25 8.03
CA HIS A 68 -12.13 0.82 8.68
C HIS A 68 -13.35 0.33 9.49
N GLN A 69 -13.71 -0.97 9.40
CA GLN A 69 -14.73 -1.65 10.20
C GLN A 69 -14.14 -2.73 11.12
N LEU A 70 -12.82 -2.69 11.33
CA LEU A 70 -12.05 -3.56 12.19
C LEU A 70 -12.08 -5.04 11.74
N GLY A 71 -12.00 -5.25 10.44
CA GLY A 71 -11.89 -6.57 9.80
C GLY A 71 -10.45 -7.05 9.68
N ARG A 72 -10.19 -7.88 8.66
CA ARG A 72 -8.88 -8.51 8.39
C ARG A 72 -8.48 -8.33 6.95
N ILE A 73 -7.16 -8.26 6.72
CA ILE A 73 -6.56 -8.09 5.38
C ILE A 73 -5.34 -9.00 5.22
N VAL A 74 -5.09 -9.47 4.00
CA VAL A 74 -3.80 -10.00 3.56
C VAL A 74 -3.22 -9.02 2.55
N ALA A 75 -2.01 -8.54 2.82
CA ALA A 75 -1.29 -7.60 1.96
C ALA A 75 0.19 -8.00 1.86
N ALA A 76 0.91 -7.42 0.91
CA ALA A 76 2.35 -7.63 0.78
C ALA A 76 3.08 -6.34 0.38
N SER A 77 4.28 -6.16 0.93
CA SER A 77 5.26 -5.18 0.44
C SER A 77 5.80 -5.65 -0.91
N ILE A 78 6.09 -4.70 -1.80
CA ILE A 78 6.53 -4.99 -3.17
C ILE A 78 7.87 -4.31 -3.50
N ASP A 79 8.48 -4.75 -4.60
CA ASP A 79 9.75 -4.25 -5.12
C ASP A 79 9.68 -2.84 -5.72
N MET A 80 8.48 -2.32 -6.01
CA MET A 80 8.29 -0.90 -6.28
C MET A 80 8.44 -0.12 -4.98
N ASP A 81 9.37 0.85 -4.95
CA ASP A 81 9.68 1.60 -3.74
C ASP A 81 10.05 3.07 -4.00
N THR A 82 10.10 3.84 -2.92
CA THR A 82 10.72 5.15 -2.86
C THR A 82 12.06 5.01 -2.15
N ILE A 83 13.15 5.36 -2.83
CA ILE A 83 14.50 5.37 -2.25
C ILE A 83 14.96 6.80 -1.98
N ALA A 84 15.74 6.96 -0.93
CA ALA A 84 16.33 8.24 -0.54
C ALA A 84 17.80 8.10 -0.16
N ILE A 85 18.61 9.10 -0.52
CA ILE A 85 19.91 9.38 0.08
C ILE A 85 19.75 10.55 1.04
N VAL A 86 20.27 10.43 2.26
CA VAL A 86 19.98 11.35 3.36
C VAL A 86 21.26 11.69 4.12
N THR A 87 21.43 12.97 4.44
CA THR A 87 22.43 13.47 5.42
C THR A 87 21.74 14.32 6.49
N PRO A 88 22.07 14.15 7.78
CA PRO A 88 21.61 15.10 8.80
C PRO A 88 22.23 16.49 8.55
N ASN A 89 21.51 17.53 8.95
CA ASN A 89 22.00 18.90 8.93
C ASN A 89 21.79 19.60 10.26
N THR A 90 22.29 20.82 10.41
CA THR A 90 22.24 21.60 11.65
C THR A 90 21.41 22.88 11.54
N ASP A 91 20.75 23.10 10.41
CA ASP A 91 19.95 24.32 10.16
C ASP A 91 18.49 24.19 10.59
N ASN A 92 18.13 23.04 11.18
CA ASN A 92 16.75 22.70 11.60
C ASN A 92 15.74 22.73 10.45
N LYS A 93 16.16 22.40 9.22
CA LYS A 93 15.29 22.33 8.07
C LYS A 93 15.35 20.96 7.41
N ILE A 94 14.23 20.53 6.84
CA ILE A 94 14.16 19.36 5.98
C ILE A 94 14.18 19.87 4.54
N HIS A 95 15.29 19.61 3.84
CA HIS A 95 15.43 19.91 2.42
C HIS A 95 15.13 18.66 1.62
N VAL A 96 14.09 18.70 0.80
CA VAL A 96 13.65 17.57 -0.03
C VAL A 96 13.79 17.92 -1.50
N LYS A 97 14.50 17.07 -2.23
CA LYS A 97 14.54 17.08 -3.69
C LYS A 97 14.15 15.71 -4.22
N SER A 98 13.00 15.64 -4.88
CA SER A 98 12.63 14.48 -5.67
C SER A 98 13.11 14.67 -7.11
N LEU A 99 13.56 13.57 -7.74
CA LEU A 99 13.96 13.65 -9.15
C LEU A 99 12.76 13.82 -10.09
N GLU A 100 11.57 13.49 -9.60
CA GLU A 100 10.31 13.54 -10.35
C GLU A 100 9.43 14.76 -10.03
N TYR A 101 9.75 15.52 -8.96
CA TYR A 101 8.91 16.60 -8.44
C TYR A 101 9.73 17.81 -8.01
N ASP A 102 9.08 18.96 -7.82
CA ASP A 102 9.69 20.19 -7.35
C ASP A 102 10.33 20.04 -5.96
N GLU A 103 11.48 20.68 -5.76
CA GLU A 103 12.15 20.73 -4.45
C GLU A 103 11.42 21.67 -3.48
N PHE A 104 11.48 21.35 -2.20
CA PHE A 104 10.90 22.18 -1.15
C PHE A 104 11.69 22.06 0.16
N THR A 105 11.44 23.01 1.07
CA THR A 105 12.07 23.07 2.40
C THR A 105 11.01 23.24 3.47
N ILE A 106 11.16 22.52 4.59
CA ILE A 106 10.30 22.61 5.78
C ILE A 106 11.19 23.01 6.97
N ASP A 107 10.80 24.05 7.70
CA ASP A 107 11.38 24.38 8.99
C ASP A 107 10.75 23.50 10.07
N VAL A 108 11.56 22.71 10.79
CA VAL A 108 11.07 21.81 11.84
C VAL A 108 10.51 22.56 13.08
N ASN A 109 10.78 23.87 13.18
CA ASN A 109 10.24 24.73 14.24
C ASN A 109 8.90 25.37 13.84
N ASP A 110 8.48 25.29 12.55
CA ASP A 110 7.19 25.81 12.05
C ASP A 110 6.38 24.69 11.37
N LEU A 111 5.65 23.92 12.17
CA LEU A 111 4.83 22.81 11.69
C LEU A 111 3.39 23.24 11.34
N ALA A 112 3.05 24.53 11.46
CA ALA A 112 1.74 25.02 11.07
C ALA A 112 1.52 24.79 9.55
N VAL A 113 0.40 24.16 9.20
CA VAL A 113 0.01 23.96 7.79
C VAL A 113 -0.48 25.30 7.23
N LYS A 114 0.07 25.71 6.10
CA LYS A 114 -0.30 26.92 5.38
C LYS A 114 -1.21 26.57 4.19
N GLU A 115 -2.02 27.51 3.77
CA GLU A 115 -2.97 27.32 2.66
C GLU A 115 -2.29 26.83 1.37
N ASN A 116 -1.11 27.38 1.07
CA ASN A 116 -0.32 27.05 -0.13
C ASN A 116 0.62 25.85 0.04
N ASP A 117 0.62 25.18 1.19
CA ASP A 117 1.43 23.97 1.35
C ASP A 117 0.93 22.85 0.42
N SER A 118 1.87 22.26 -0.32
CA SER A 118 1.55 21.08 -1.12
C SER A 118 1.10 19.92 -0.24
N ARG A 119 0.44 18.92 -0.83
CA ARG A 119 0.03 17.69 -0.13
C ARG A 119 1.21 17.01 0.56
N THR A 120 2.35 16.94 -0.12
CA THR A 120 3.60 16.34 0.41
C THR A 120 4.12 17.10 1.63
N VAL A 121 4.13 18.44 1.59
CA VAL A 121 4.51 19.29 2.73
C VAL A 121 3.57 19.08 3.91
N LYS A 122 2.26 19.01 3.67
CA LYS A 122 1.26 18.74 4.71
C LYS A 122 1.47 17.40 5.39
N LEU A 123 1.79 16.34 4.62
CA LEU A 123 2.10 15.00 5.15
C LEU A 123 3.33 15.02 6.06
N ILE A 124 4.45 15.62 5.61
CA ILE A 124 5.66 15.69 6.45
C ILE A 124 5.40 16.48 7.74
N LYS A 125 4.80 17.67 7.64
CA LYS A 125 4.43 18.46 8.83
C LYS A 125 3.54 17.67 9.79
N GLY A 126 2.60 16.89 9.25
CA GLY A 126 1.73 16.01 10.05
C GLY A 126 2.52 14.92 10.78
N ILE A 127 3.44 14.24 10.11
CA ILE A 127 4.30 13.22 10.71
C ILE A 127 5.15 13.84 11.82
N LEU A 128 5.81 14.97 11.54
CA LEU A 128 6.63 15.70 12.53
C LEU A 128 5.82 16.10 13.75
N GLU A 129 4.64 16.69 13.55
CA GLU A 129 3.74 17.06 14.64
C GLU A 129 3.32 15.84 15.49
N ARG A 130 2.99 14.72 14.81
CA ARG A 130 2.61 13.50 15.51
C ARG A 130 3.77 12.89 16.30
N PHE A 131 4.99 12.94 15.77
CA PHE A 131 6.20 12.53 16.49
C PHE A 131 6.40 13.36 17.75
N VAL A 132 6.31 14.68 17.65
CA VAL A 132 6.43 15.59 18.81
C VAL A 132 5.35 15.30 19.85
N GLN A 133 4.08 15.11 19.44
CA GLN A 133 2.97 14.75 20.33
C GLN A 133 3.22 13.44 21.08
N ASN A 134 3.92 12.49 20.44
CA ASN A 134 4.30 11.21 21.04
C ASN A 134 5.62 11.28 21.84
N GLY A 135 6.20 12.47 22.03
CA GLY A 135 7.47 12.67 22.77
C GLY A 135 8.70 12.19 21.98
N ARG A 136 8.61 12.03 20.65
CA ARG A 136 9.71 11.64 19.78
C ARG A 136 10.48 12.85 19.30
N LYS A 137 11.79 12.65 19.03
CA LYS A 137 12.67 13.71 18.52
C LYS A 137 12.48 13.88 17.03
N ILE A 138 12.59 15.12 16.60
CA ILE A 138 12.63 15.52 15.19
C ILE A 138 13.86 16.40 14.94
N GLY A 139 14.29 16.53 13.69
CA GLY A 139 15.43 17.40 13.34
C GLY A 139 15.55 17.57 11.83
N GLY A 140 16.50 18.41 11.42
CA GLY A 140 16.73 18.74 10.02
C GLY A 140 17.59 17.72 9.30
N PHE A 141 17.29 17.49 8.02
CA PHE A 141 18.10 16.66 7.13
C PHE A 141 17.97 17.13 5.68
N THR A 142 18.93 16.77 4.85
CA THR A 142 18.87 16.97 3.41
C THR A 142 18.69 15.62 2.74
N THR A 143 17.71 15.51 1.86
CA THR A 143 17.40 14.26 1.17
C THR A 143 17.12 14.47 -0.31
N PHE A 144 17.71 13.61 -1.15
CA PHE A 144 17.30 13.42 -2.53
C PHE A 144 16.61 12.06 -2.62
N MET A 145 15.55 11.98 -3.42
CA MET A 145 14.75 10.75 -3.55
C MET A 145 14.26 10.53 -4.97
N THR A 146 13.97 9.27 -5.28
CA THR A 146 13.29 8.85 -6.51
C THR A 146 12.34 7.71 -6.20
N THR A 147 11.26 7.60 -6.97
CA THR A 147 10.22 6.62 -6.71
C THR A 147 9.83 5.83 -7.96
N THR A 148 9.59 4.53 -7.75
CA THR A 148 8.91 3.67 -8.72
C THR A 148 7.46 3.38 -8.29
N VAL A 149 7.05 3.87 -7.12
CA VAL A 149 5.68 3.73 -6.60
C VAL A 149 4.78 4.75 -7.28
N LEU A 150 4.18 4.36 -8.39
CA LEU A 150 3.38 5.26 -9.22
C LEU A 150 2.03 5.56 -8.59
N SER A 151 1.66 6.84 -8.54
CA SER A 151 0.39 7.29 -7.95
C SER A 151 -0.84 6.66 -8.62
N ALA A 152 -0.79 6.45 -9.95
CA ALA A 152 -1.89 5.88 -10.72
C ALA A 152 -2.02 4.35 -10.61
N ALA A 153 -1.01 3.64 -10.08
CA ALA A 153 -1.03 2.18 -9.99
C ALA A 153 -1.76 1.62 -8.76
N GLY A 154 -2.21 2.49 -7.84
CA GLY A 154 -2.91 2.07 -6.63
C GLY A 154 -2.04 1.32 -5.61
N VAL A 155 -0.70 1.40 -5.73
CA VAL A 155 0.27 0.69 -4.88
C VAL A 155 0.79 1.51 -3.70
N SER A 156 0.04 2.52 -3.26
CA SER A 156 0.24 3.37 -2.06
C SER A 156 1.49 4.24 -2.06
N SER A 157 1.59 5.13 -3.05
CA SER A 157 2.70 6.10 -3.11
C SER A 157 2.76 7.03 -1.88
N SER A 158 1.62 7.47 -1.34
CA SER A 158 1.60 8.30 -0.11
C SER A 158 2.16 7.54 1.09
N ALA A 159 1.69 6.31 1.35
CA ALA A 159 2.15 5.53 2.48
C ALA A 159 3.63 5.13 2.37
N SER A 160 4.11 4.77 1.16
CA SER A 160 5.54 4.54 0.90
C SER A 160 6.37 5.76 1.29
N PHE A 161 5.95 6.95 0.86
CA PHE A 161 6.64 8.21 1.19
C PHE A 161 6.57 8.52 2.70
N GLU A 162 5.40 8.38 3.33
CA GLU A 162 5.22 8.61 4.77
C GLU A 162 6.14 7.71 5.60
N MET A 163 6.18 6.42 5.25
CA MET A 163 7.00 5.45 5.96
C MET A 163 8.50 5.67 5.71
N LEU A 164 8.89 6.20 4.54
CA LEU A 164 10.26 6.63 4.28
C LEU A 164 10.66 7.77 5.23
N ILE A 165 9.85 8.81 5.38
CA ILE A 165 10.10 9.93 6.30
C ILE A 165 10.16 9.44 7.75
N CYS A 166 9.25 8.54 8.16
CA CYS A 166 9.30 7.94 9.49
C CYS A 166 10.58 7.14 9.73
N ALA A 167 11.04 6.34 8.76
CA ALA A 167 12.29 5.57 8.87
C ALA A 167 13.52 6.49 9.00
N ILE A 168 13.57 7.56 8.24
CA ILE A 168 14.66 8.58 8.32
C ILE A 168 14.68 9.22 9.71
N LEU A 169 13.54 9.71 10.21
CA LEU A 169 13.45 10.34 11.52
C LEU A 169 13.76 9.36 12.67
N ASN A 170 13.35 8.10 12.51
CA ASN A 170 13.60 7.05 13.49
C ASN A 170 15.10 6.75 13.60
N ASP A 171 15.78 6.60 12.47
CA ASP A 171 17.24 6.34 12.46
C ASP A 171 18.03 7.55 12.95
N LEU A 172 17.80 8.75 12.39
CA LEU A 172 18.61 9.92 12.68
C LEU A 172 18.44 10.48 14.09
N TYR A 173 17.23 10.39 14.66
CA TYR A 173 16.91 11.13 15.90
C TYR A 173 16.34 10.25 17.02
N ASN A 174 15.97 9.00 16.76
CA ASN A 174 15.27 8.16 17.72
C ASN A 174 15.89 6.75 17.88
N ASN A 175 17.15 6.56 17.46
CA ASN A 175 17.92 5.32 17.64
C ASN A 175 17.19 4.05 17.14
N ASN A 176 16.29 4.17 16.18
CA ASN A 176 15.42 3.09 15.70
C ASN A 176 14.49 2.49 16.78
N GLU A 177 14.11 3.27 17.81
CA GLU A 177 13.27 2.83 18.92
C GLU A 177 11.75 3.01 18.65
N ILE A 178 11.38 3.73 17.57
CA ILE A 178 9.97 3.91 17.21
C ILE A 178 9.47 2.64 16.49
N SER A 179 8.41 2.04 17.02
CA SER A 179 7.86 0.83 16.43
C SER A 179 7.21 1.07 15.06
N THR A 180 7.17 0.02 14.23
CA THR A 180 6.48 0.04 12.92
C THR A 180 5.03 0.52 13.05
N LEU A 181 4.31 0.07 14.09
CA LEU A 181 2.93 0.49 14.34
C LEU A 181 2.83 1.99 14.67
N GLU A 182 3.76 2.52 15.45
CA GLU A 182 3.77 3.95 15.79
C GLU A 182 4.06 4.81 14.55
N CYS A 183 5.02 4.39 13.70
CA CYS A 183 5.28 5.03 12.41
C CYS A 183 4.04 5.00 11.51
N ALA A 184 3.40 3.84 11.35
CA ALA A 184 2.20 3.68 10.54
C ALA A 184 1.05 4.59 11.02
N LYS A 185 0.84 4.67 12.33
CA LYS A 185 -0.16 5.57 12.93
C LYS A 185 0.18 7.04 12.75
N ALA A 186 1.46 7.41 12.72
CA ALA A 186 1.86 8.79 12.46
C ALA A 186 1.56 9.19 11.01
N GLY A 187 1.85 8.32 10.03
CA GLY A 187 1.51 8.55 8.62
C GLY A 187 0.00 8.66 8.43
N GLN A 188 -0.78 7.68 8.92
CA GLN A 188 -2.24 7.72 8.86
C GLN A 188 -2.83 8.98 9.52
N TRP A 189 -2.30 9.38 10.67
CA TRP A 189 -2.73 10.60 11.34
C TRP A 189 -2.48 11.84 10.49
N ALA A 190 -1.33 11.90 9.80
CA ALA A 190 -1.02 12.99 8.88
C ALA A 190 -2.00 13.04 7.69
N GLU A 191 -2.31 11.90 7.04
CA GLU A 191 -3.33 11.84 5.99
C GLU A 191 -4.71 12.32 6.48
N ASN A 192 -5.16 11.82 7.62
CA ASN A 192 -6.51 12.08 8.14
C ASN A 192 -6.70 13.50 8.69
N ASN A 193 -5.63 14.16 9.17
CA ASN A 193 -5.74 15.43 9.89
C ASN A 193 -5.11 16.62 9.16
N LYS A 194 -4.19 16.35 8.20
CA LYS A 194 -3.49 17.42 7.47
C LYS A 194 -3.82 17.44 5.98
N TRP A 195 -4.17 16.29 5.42
CA TRP A 195 -4.53 16.18 4.00
C TRP A 195 -6.04 16.02 3.77
N ASP A 196 -6.82 15.75 4.82
CA ASP A 196 -8.27 15.45 4.77
C ASP A 196 -8.63 14.19 3.96
N LYS A 197 -7.70 13.24 3.88
CA LYS A 197 -7.92 11.93 3.29
C LYS A 197 -8.28 10.94 4.39
N LYS A 198 -9.53 10.45 4.41
CA LYS A 198 -9.99 9.44 5.39
C LYS A 198 -9.46 8.06 4.97
N SER A 199 -8.30 7.68 5.48
CA SER A 199 -7.66 6.39 5.21
C SER A 199 -7.69 5.45 6.41
N GLY A 200 -7.75 4.12 6.12
CA GLY A 200 -7.45 3.08 7.10
C GLY A 200 -5.95 3.00 7.42
N LEU A 201 -5.55 1.96 8.13
CA LEU A 201 -4.15 1.79 8.55
C LEU A 201 -3.39 0.73 7.72
N LEU A 202 -4.07 0.08 6.78
CA LEU A 202 -3.52 -0.98 5.93
C LEU A 202 -2.25 -0.53 5.20
N ASP A 203 -2.35 0.59 4.48
CA ASP A 203 -1.32 1.04 3.55
C ASP A 203 0.01 1.28 4.26
N GLN A 204 -0.03 2.02 5.35
CA GLN A 204 1.14 2.34 6.15
C GLN A 204 1.74 1.09 6.81
N LEU A 205 0.90 0.21 7.38
CA LEU A 205 1.41 -1.03 8.00
C LEU A 205 2.04 -1.96 6.97
N ALA A 206 1.43 -2.13 5.80
CA ALA A 206 1.98 -2.98 4.76
C ALA A 206 3.31 -2.42 4.21
N CYS A 207 3.38 -1.11 3.90
CA CYS A 207 4.62 -0.48 3.44
C CYS A 207 5.74 -0.51 4.49
N ALA A 208 5.41 -0.43 5.77
CA ALA A 208 6.39 -0.37 6.85
C ALA A 208 6.91 -1.75 7.29
N THR A 209 6.07 -2.81 7.23
CA THR A 209 6.39 -4.12 7.84
C THR A 209 7.26 -4.99 6.97
N GLY A 210 7.00 -5.03 5.66
CA GLY A 210 7.67 -5.95 4.73
C GLY A 210 7.11 -7.38 4.72
N GLY A 211 7.33 -8.08 3.62
CA GLY A 211 6.82 -9.44 3.37
C GLY A 211 5.33 -9.47 3.06
N MET A 212 4.80 -10.66 2.94
CA MET A 212 3.37 -10.92 2.96
C MET A 212 2.90 -10.96 4.41
N ILE A 213 1.86 -10.22 4.73
CA ILE A 213 1.33 -10.10 6.09
C ILE A 213 -0.18 -10.31 6.12
N THR A 214 -0.68 -10.85 7.23
CA THR A 214 -2.09 -10.68 7.60
C THR A 214 -2.19 -9.68 8.75
N ILE A 215 -3.21 -8.82 8.68
CA ILE A 215 -3.50 -7.81 9.70
C ILE A 215 -4.91 -8.08 10.23
N ASP A 216 -5.04 -8.26 11.54
CA ASP A 216 -6.32 -8.28 12.25
C ASP A 216 -6.52 -6.96 12.98
N PHE A 217 -7.50 -6.19 12.54
CA PHE A 217 -7.82 -4.88 13.11
C PHE A 217 -8.82 -4.96 14.28
N ALA A 218 -9.20 -6.14 14.78
CA ALA A 218 -10.17 -6.30 15.85
C ALA A 218 -9.84 -5.45 17.11
N ASN A 219 -8.54 -5.22 17.36
CA ASN A 219 -8.07 -4.20 18.31
C ASN A 219 -7.33 -3.09 17.52
N TYR A 220 -8.04 -2.01 17.20
CA TYR A 220 -7.45 -0.88 16.46
C TYR A 220 -6.27 -0.20 17.17
N ALA A 221 -6.28 -0.20 18.51
CA ALA A 221 -5.17 0.38 19.28
C ALA A 221 -3.88 -0.43 19.12
N SER A 222 -3.99 -1.73 18.89
CA SER A 222 -2.86 -2.64 18.66
C SER A 222 -3.28 -3.75 17.69
N PRO A 223 -3.35 -3.48 16.37
CA PRO A 223 -3.66 -4.50 15.38
C PRO A 223 -2.65 -5.66 15.46
N GLU A 224 -3.14 -6.87 15.28
CA GLU A 224 -2.26 -8.04 15.19
C GLU A 224 -1.72 -8.15 13.77
N VAL A 225 -0.40 -8.00 13.62
CA VAL A 225 0.30 -8.15 12.34
C VAL A 225 1.11 -9.45 12.38
N THR A 226 0.82 -10.36 11.49
CA THR A 226 1.54 -11.64 11.37
C THR A 226 2.14 -11.78 9.97
N LYS A 227 3.45 -12.06 9.90
CA LYS A 227 4.10 -12.40 8.62
C LYS A 227 3.66 -13.79 8.16
N LEU A 228 3.43 -13.92 6.87
CA LEU A 228 3.07 -15.15 6.17
C LEU A 228 4.23 -15.54 5.24
N ASP A 229 4.48 -16.85 5.11
CA ASP A 229 5.47 -17.33 4.14
C ASP A 229 4.92 -17.17 2.71
N SER A 230 5.53 -16.27 1.95
CA SER A 230 5.16 -16.01 0.56
C SER A 230 5.99 -16.78 -0.46
N LYS A 231 7.02 -17.53 -0.02
CA LYS A 231 7.98 -18.16 -0.94
C LYS A 231 7.28 -19.09 -1.95
N VAL A 232 6.44 -19.99 -1.47
CA VAL A 232 5.71 -20.95 -2.34
C VAL A 232 4.80 -20.21 -3.32
N ILE A 233 4.18 -19.10 -2.90
CA ILE A 233 3.34 -18.25 -3.75
C ILE A 233 4.20 -17.60 -4.83
N GLN A 234 5.31 -16.98 -4.45
CA GLN A 234 6.22 -16.33 -5.39
C GLN A 234 6.95 -17.32 -6.32
N ASP A 235 7.17 -18.56 -5.87
CA ASP A 235 7.74 -19.60 -6.73
C ASP A 235 6.75 -20.08 -7.81
N LYS A 236 5.43 -19.99 -7.56
CA LYS A 236 4.37 -20.46 -8.46
C LYS A 236 3.74 -19.39 -9.33
N TYR A 237 3.65 -18.15 -8.84
CA TYR A 237 2.87 -17.08 -9.47
C TYR A 237 3.70 -15.83 -9.69
N ASP A 238 3.39 -15.14 -10.80
CA ASP A 238 3.75 -13.76 -11.05
C ASP A 238 2.53 -12.85 -10.78
N PHE A 239 2.80 -11.64 -10.31
CA PHE A 239 1.79 -10.65 -9.94
C PHE A 239 1.86 -9.48 -10.90
N PHE A 240 0.70 -9.06 -11.43
CA PHE A 240 0.59 -7.97 -12.37
C PHE A 240 -0.39 -6.92 -11.86
N ILE A 241 0.04 -5.66 -11.82
CA ILE A 241 -0.82 -4.50 -11.63
C ILE A 241 -1.08 -3.88 -13.00
N THR A 242 -2.34 -3.76 -13.36
CA THR A 242 -2.77 -3.13 -14.61
C THR A 242 -3.61 -1.90 -14.30
N PRO A 243 -3.03 -0.67 -14.42
CA PRO A 243 -3.78 0.57 -14.27
C PRO A 243 -4.83 0.70 -15.37
N THR A 244 -6.01 1.22 -15.04
CA THR A 244 -7.09 1.40 -16.02
C THR A 244 -7.06 2.74 -16.72
N GLY A 245 -6.16 3.65 -16.29
CA GLY A 245 -6.01 4.98 -16.86
C GLY A 245 -7.08 5.99 -16.41
N GLU A 246 -7.92 5.62 -15.45
CA GLU A 246 -8.99 6.48 -14.93
C GLU A 246 -8.56 7.24 -13.67
N ASP A 247 -9.07 8.47 -13.52
CA ASP A 247 -8.75 9.37 -12.42
C ASP A 247 -9.72 9.17 -11.24
N HIS A 248 -9.17 9.25 -10.03
CA HIS A 248 -9.90 9.16 -8.76
C HIS A 248 -10.52 10.48 -8.29
N SER A 249 -10.17 11.61 -8.91
CA SER A 249 -10.40 12.96 -8.36
C SER A 249 -11.87 13.33 -8.16
N ALA A 250 -12.79 12.69 -8.88
CA ALA A 250 -14.24 12.94 -8.79
C ALA A 250 -15.00 11.87 -7.96
N LEU A 251 -14.30 10.92 -7.33
CA LEU A 251 -14.91 9.73 -6.72
C LEU A 251 -14.90 9.72 -5.19
N ASP A 252 -14.46 10.80 -4.53
CA ASP A 252 -14.39 10.91 -3.06
C ASP A 252 -15.74 10.59 -2.39
N GLY A 253 -16.86 10.93 -3.03
CA GLY A 253 -18.20 10.59 -2.55
C GLY A 253 -18.45 9.08 -2.49
N GLU A 254 -18.00 8.32 -3.49
CA GLU A 254 -18.18 6.87 -3.54
C GLU A 254 -17.32 6.15 -2.50
N TYR A 255 -16.07 6.60 -2.30
CA TYR A 255 -15.21 6.06 -1.22
C TYR A 255 -15.80 6.34 0.17
N THR A 256 -16.28 7.56 0.39
CA THR A 256 -16.93 7.95 1.64
C THR A 256 -18.21 7.14 1.88
N ALA A 257 -19.00 6.88 0.84
CA ALA A 257 -20.23 6.10 0.92
C ALA A 257 -19.99 4.66 1.42
N ILE A 258 -18.84 4.02 1.11
CA ILE A 258 -18.53 2.70 1.65
C ILE A 258 -18.51 2.72 3.18
N THR A 259 -17.76 3.65 3.75
CA THR A 259 -17.61 3.78 5.20
C THR A 259 -18.95 4.17 5.88
N VAL A 260 -19.66 5.13 5.30
CA VAL A 260 -20.94 5.63 5.85
C VAL A 260 -22.01 4.52 5.85
N GLU A 261 -22.13 3.78 4.75
CA GLU A 261 -23.14 2.73 4.61
C GLU A 261 -22.83 1.53 5.52
N MET A 262 -21.58 1.11 5.61
CA MET A 262 -21.19 0.06 6.57
C MET A 262 -21.46 0.49 8.01
N LYS A 263 -21.17 1.75 8.34
CA LYS A 263 -21.45 2.32 9.67
C LYS A 263 -22.95 2.40 9.98
N ALA A 264 -23.78 2.67 8.98
CA ALA A 264 -25.23 2.69 9.16
C ALA A 264 -25.77 1.32 9.61
N ILE A 265 -25.20 0.22 9.09
CA ILE A 265 -25.58 -1.14 9.52
C ILE A 265 -25.09 -1.42 10.96
N SER A 266 -23.85 -1.11 11.31
CA SER A 266 -23.38 -1.32 12.68
C SER A 266 -24.20 -0.49 13.69
N ASN A 267 -24.52 0.75 13.37
CA ASN A 267 -25.34 1.64 14.20
C ASN A 267 -26.78 1.11 14.39
N PHE A 268 -27.36 0.44 13.38
CA PHE A 268 -28.67 -0.20 13.50
C PHE A 268 -28.71 -1.19 14.66
N PHE A 269 -27.62 -1.90 14.90
CA PHE A 269 -27.46 -2.86 16.00
C PHE A 269 -26.89 -2.23 17.28
N GLY A 270 -26.72 -0.91 17.34
CA GLY A 270 -26.09 -0.23 18.47
C GLY A 270 -24.61 -0.60 18.66
N LYS A 271 -23.92 -0.99 17.57
CA LYS A 271 -22.51 -1.35 17.56
C LYS A 271 -21.67 -0.24 16.92
N ASP A 272 -20.42 -0.12 17.39
CA ASP A 272 -19.49 0.84 16.81
C ASP A 272 -18.93 0.39 15.48
N TYR A 273 -18.76 -0.92 15.26
CA TYR A 273 -18.16 -1.50 14.06
C TYR A 273 -18.84 -2.77 13.62
N LEU A 274 -18.75 -3.09 12.32
CA LEU A 274 -19.31 -4.31 11.74
C LEU A 274 -18.65 -5.59 12.26
N LYS A 275 -17.45 -5.53 12.82
CA LYS A 275 -16.81 -6.71 13.45
C LYS A 275 -17.68 -7.37 14.53
N ASP A 276 -18.58 -6.60 15.12
CA ASP A 276 -19.49 -7.05 16.20
C ASP A 276 -20.90 -7.41 15.69
N VAL A 277 -21.09 -7.48 14.37
CA VAL A 277 -22.34 -7.86 13.68
C VAL A 277 -22.15 -9.19 12.96
N SER A 278 -23.05 -10.14 13.20
CA SER A 278 -23.00 -11.46 12.56
C SER A 278 -23.88 -11.54 11.30
N MET A 279 -23.65 -12.56 10.46
CA MET A 279 -24.51 -12.83 9.32
C MET A 279 -25.95 -13.17 9.74
N ASN A 280 -26.14 -13.82 10.90
CA ASN A 280 -27.48 -14.10 11.42
C ASN A 280 -28.22 -12.82 11.79
N ASP A 281 -27.53 -11.83 12.40
CA ASP A 281 -28.13 -10.52 12.68
C ASP A 281 -28.64 -9.86 11.40
N ILE A 282 -27.87 -9.93 10.31
CA ILE A 282 -28.29 -9.40 9.00
C ILE A 282 -29.53 -10.15 8.47
N MET A 283 -29.51 -11.48 8.49
CA MET A 283 -30.61 -12.29 7.93
C MET A 283 -31.93 -12.12 8.69
N GLU A 284 -31.87 -12.09 10.02
CA GLU A 284 -33.04 -11.94 10.89
C GLU A 284 -33.69 -10.55 10.79
N ASN A 285 -32.91 -9.53 10.48
CA ASN A 285 -33.35 -8.14 10.44
C ASN A 285 -33.45 -7.56 9.02
N LEU A 286 -33.33 -8.39 7.97
CA LEU A 286 -33.21 -7.94 6.59
C LEU A 286 -34.28 -6.93 6.15
N PRO A 287 -35.60 -7.12 6.41
CA PRO A 287 -36.61 -6.14 6.00
C PRO A 287 -36.38 -4.74 6.62
N ALA A 288 -36.06 -4.70 7.91
CA ALA A 288 -35.85 -3.44 8.62
C ALA A 288 -34.53 -2.75 8.21
N LEU A 289 -33.49 -3.52 7.93
CA LEU A 289 -32.21 -3.00 7.41
C LEU A 289 -32.39 -2.36 6.03
N ARG A 290 -33.14 -3.01 5.14
CA ARG A 290 -33.46 -2.47 3.80
C ARG A 290 -34.21 -1.13 3.89
N GLU A 291 -35.19 -1.06 4.78
CA GLU A 291 -35.97 0.15 4.99
C GLU A 291 -35.12 1.31 5.54
N LYS A 292 -34.25 1.03 6.54
CA LYS A 292 -33.50 2.08 7.26
C LYS A 292 -32.18 2.47 6.62
N ALA A 293 -31.44 1.50 6.04
CA ALA A 293 -30.08 1.72 5.52
C ALA A 293 -29.98 1.54 4.00
N GLY A 294 -30.94 0.85 3.39
CA GLY A 294 -30.94 0.57 1.95
C GLY A 294 -30.18 -0.72 1.59
N ASP A 295 -30.47 -1.23 0.39
CA ASP A 295 -29.96 -2.51 -0.09
C ASP A 295 -28.42 -2.51 -0.23
N ARG A 296 -27.82 -1.40 -0.73
CA ARG A 296 -26.37 -1.32 -0.92
C ARG A 296 -25.61 -1.36 0.42
N ALA A 297 -26.12 -0.73 1.46
CA ALA A 297 -25.52 -0.80 2.79
C ALA A 297 -25.52 -2.24 3.33
N VAL A 298 -26.63 -2.97 3.14
CA VAL A 298 -26.73 -4.40 3.51
C VAL A 298 -25.72 -5.25 2.72
N LEU A 299 -25.61 -5.06 1.41
CA LEU A 299 -24.64 -5.76 0.57
C LEU A 299 -23.20 -5.50 1.03
N ARG A 300 -22.85 -4.25 1.37
CA ARG A 300 -21.54 -3.87 1.90
C ARG A 300 -21.23 -4.51 3.25
N ALA A 301 -22.22 -4.65 4.12
CA ALA A 301 -22.08 -5.39 5.38
C ALA A 301 -21.87 -6.91 5.14
N ILE A 302 -22.58 -7.51 4.19
CA ILE A 302 -22.36 -8.90 3.77
C ILE A 302 -20.96 -9.09 3.22
N HIS A 303 -20.47 -8.14 2.38
CA HIS A 303 -19.09 -8.14 1.92
C HIS A 303 -18.13 -8.18 3.11
N PHE A 304 -18.24 -7.23 4.04
CA PHE A 304 -17.36 -7.13 5.21
C PHE A 304 -17.28 -8.45 5.99
N ILE A 305 -18.42 -9.04 6.33
CA ILE A 305 -18.50 -10.27 7.13
C ILE A 305 -17.85 -11.44 6.38
N THR A 306 -18.19 -11.62 5.10
CA THR A 306 -17.68 -12.73 4.30
C THR A 306 -16.21 -12.57 3.93
N GLU A 307 -15.78 -11.34 3.68
CA GLU A 307 -14.38 -11.03 3.33
C GLU A 307 -13.45 -11.20 4.52
N THR A 308 -13.84 -10.71 5.70
CA THR A 308 -13.08 -10.90 6.94
C THR A 308 -12.89 -12.39 7.27
N GLU A 309 -13.91 -13.21 7.07
CA GLU A 309 -13.82 -14.66 7.29
C GLU A 309 -12.96 -15.35 6.21
N ARG A 310 -12.99 -14.89 4.95
CA ARG A 310 -12.13 -15.37 3.86
C ARG A 310 -10.65 -15.13 4.18
N VAL A 311 -10.33 -13.91 4.65
CA VAL A 311 -8.97 -13.57 5.10
C VAL A 311 -8.52 -14.49 6.23
N ARG A 312 -9.38 -14.70 7.25
CA ARG A 312 -9.06 -15.55 8.39
C ARG A 312 -8.72 -16.99 7.94
N LYS A 313 -9.49 -17.55 7.01
CA LYS A 313 -9.27 -18.90 6.47
C LYS A 313 -7.98 -18.96 5.67
N LEU A 314 -7.77 -18.06 4.71
CA LEU A 314 -6.55 -18.06 3.90
C LEU A 314 -5.29 -17.88 4.76
N ALA A 315 -5.31 -16.96 5.73
CA ALA A 315 -4.17 -16.74 6.61
C ALA A 315 -3.85 -17.98 7.48
N ALA A 316 -4.87 -18.73 7.92
CA ALA A 316 -4.68 -19.97 8.65
C ALA A 316 -4.09 -21.07 7.75
N GLU A 317 -4.59 -21.26 6.53
CA GLU A 317 -4.06 -22.22 5.56
C GLU A 317 -2.60 -21.91 5.21
N VAL A 318 -2.27 -20.65 4.91
CA VAL A 318 -0.88 -20.26 4.59
C VAL A 318 0.07 -20.48 5.77
N LYS A 319 -0.36 -20.26 7.01
CA LYS A 319 0.43 -20.58 8.22
C LYS A 319 0.75 -22.09 8.32
N GLU A 320 -0.15 -22.93 7.85
CA GLU A 320 0.03 -24.40 7.79
C GLU A 320 0.71 -24.85 6.47
N HIS A 321 1.25 -23.91 5.69
CA HIS A 321 1.84 -24.16 4.36
C HIS A 321 0.86 -24.81 3.37
N ASP A 322 -0.45 -24.60 3.53
CA ASP A 322 -1.47 -25.01 2.59
C ASP A 322 -1.88 -23.82 1.69
N TYR A 323 -1.63 -23.94 0.40
CA TYR A 323 -1.93 -22.92 -0.61
C TYR A 323 -3.02 -23.36 -1.58
N THR A 324 -3.74 -24.47 -1.26
CA THR A 324 -4.72 -25.10 -2.15
C THR A 324 -5.83 -24.13 -2.56
N HIS A 325 -6.28 -23.26 -1.66
CA HIS A 325 -7.38 -22.34 -1.92
C HIS A 325 -6.91 -20.91 -2.26
N PHE A 326 -5.63 -20.67 -2.51
CA PHE A 326 -5.09 -19.32 -2.75
C PHE A 326 -5.78 -18.62 -3.95
N GLU A 327 -5.80 -19.25 -5.14
CA GLU A 327 -6.47 -18.69 -6.32
C GLU A 327 -7.97 -18.49 -6.07
N LYS A 328 -8.63 -19.47 -5.41
CA LYS A 328 -10.04 -19.38 -5.08
C LYS A 328 -10.36 -18.22 -4.14
N ALA A 329 -9.53 -17.98 -3.14
CA ALA A 329 -9.70 -16.87 -2.20
C ALA A 329 -9.63 -15.50 -2.91
N ILE A 330 -8.70 -15.34 -3.85
CA ILE A 330 -8.58 -14.12 -4.67
C ILE A 330 -9.81 -13.94 -5.57
N THR A 331 -10.23 -15.00 -6.24
CA THR A 331 -11.43 -14.97 -7.10
C THR A 331 -12.68 -14.60 -6.31
N ASP A 332 -12.91 -15.27 -5.18
CA ASP A 332 -14.08 -15.03 -4.33
C ASP A 332 -14.07 -13.61 -3.72
N SER A 333 -12.89 -13.08 -3.40
CA SER A 333 -12.69 -11.69 -2.95
C SER A 333 -13.05 -10.70 -4.06
N GLY A 334 -12.58 -10.95 -5.29
CA GLY A 334 -12.92 -10.14 -6.46
C GLY A 334 -14.43 -10.14 -6.75
N LEU A 335 -15.05 -11.32 -6.73
CA LEU A 335 -16.51 -11.44 -6.90
C LEU A 335 -17.30 -10.77 -5.78
N SER A 336 -16.79 -10.80 -4.55
CA SER A 336 -17.42 -10.10 -3.41
C SER A 336 -17.29 -8.58 -3.57
N SER A 337 -16.14 -8.08 -4.01
CA SER A 337 -15.94 -6.67 -4.35
C SER A 337 -16.90 -6.21 -5.45
N TRP A 338 -17.06 -7.03 -6.50
CA TRP A 338 -17.97 -6.74 -7.59
C TRP A 338 -19.45 -6.72 -7.17
N ARG A 339 -19.89 -7.80 -6.51
CA ARG A 339 -21.32 -8.05 -6.27
C ARG A 339 -21.86 -7.34 -5.04
N PHE A 340 -21.05 -7.29 -3.97
CA PHE A 340 -21.50 -6.85 -2.64
C PHE A 340 -20.92 -5.47 -2.28
N LEU A 341 -19.61 -5.28 -2.37
CA LEU A 341 -19.00 -3.98 -2.09
C LEU A 341 -19.37 -2.94 -3.15
N GLN A 342 -19.46 -3.38 -4.41
CA GLN A 342 -19.79 -2.54 -5.57
C GLN A 342 -18.81 -1.39 -5.79
N ASN A 343 -17.52 -1.72 -5.76
CA ASN A 343 -16.43 -0.76 -6.02
C ASN A 343 -15.68 -1.04 -7.33
N CYS A 344 -16.26 -1.84 -8.25
CA CYS A 344 -15.64 -2.15 -9.55
C CYS A 344 -16.18 -1.29 -10.70
N ALA A 345 -17.15 -0.42 -10.44
CA ALA A 345 -17.79 0.43 -11.44
C ALA A 345 -17.89 1.87 -10.92
N THR A 346 -17.77 2.85 -11.83
CA THR A 346 -17.99 4.27 -11.51
C THR A 346 -19.43 4.66 -11.81
N PRO A 347 -19.92 5.80 -11.29
CA PRO A 347 -21.22 6.34 -11.68
C PRO A 347 -21.28 6.78 -13.16
N ASP A 348 -20.15 7.06 -13.79
CA ASP A 348 -20.10 7.45 -15.20
C ASP A 348 -20.10 6.22 -16.12
N PRO A 349 -21.14 5.99 -16.91
CA PRO A 349 -21.24 4.81 -17.78
C PRO A 349 -20.18 4.76 -18.90
N LYS A 350 -19.46 5.84 -19.16
CA LYS A 350 -18.38 5.90 -20.17
C LYS A 350 -17.02 5.53 -19.61
N HIS A 351 -16.85 5.60 -18.29
CA HIS A 351 -15.57 5.38 -17.60
C HIS A 351 -15.69 4.18 -16.65
N GLN A 352 -15.61 2.98 -17.23
CA GLN A 352 -15.78 1.69 -16.54
C GLN A 352 -14.52 0.82 -16.63
N GLY A 353 -13.35 1.43 -16.45
CA GLY A 353 -12.06 0.79 -16.73
C GLY A 353 -11.83 -0.47 -15.92
N ILE A 354 -12.07 -0.45 -14.60
CA ILE A 354 -11.93 -1.64 -13.74
C ILE A 354 -12.84 -2.76 -14.23
N ALA A 355 -14.14 -2.46 -14.43
CA ALA A 355 -15.12 -3.44 -14.90
C ALA A 355 -14.71 -4.05 -16.24
N LEU A 356 -14.29 -3.21 -17.19
CA LEU A 356 -13.85 -3.65 -18.51
C LEU A 356 -12.60 -4.53 -18.44
N PHE A 357 -11.59 -4.11 -17.69
CA PHE A 357 -10.33 -4.87 -17.58
C PHE A 357 -10.53 -6.20 -16.84
N LEU A 358 -11.37 -6.25 -15.81
CA LEU A 358 -11.76 -7.50 -15.15
C LEU A 358 -12.46 -8.45 -16.14
N ALA A 359 -13.45 -7.96 -16.90
CA ALA A 359 -14.15 -8.76 -17.89
C ALA A 359 -13.21 -9.31 -18.97
N MET A 360 -12.28 -8.49 -19.48
CA MET A 360 -11.28 -8.94 -20.47
C MET A 360 -10.34 -10.01 -19.90
N ASN A 361 -9.91 -9.88 -18.64
CA ASN A 361 -9.11 -10.90 -17.99
C ASN A 361 -9.91 -12.19 -17.75
N GLU A 362 -11.17 -12.11 -17.31
CA GLU A 362 -12.04 -13.27 -17.12
C GLU A 362 -12.29 -14.02 -18.43
N ILE A 363 -12.44 -13.30 -19.57
CA ILE A 363 -12.54 -13.91 -20.90
C ILE A 363 -11.23 -14.63 -21.27
N TYR A 364 -10.08 -14.00 -21.00
CA TYR A 364 -8.76 -14.62 -21.25
C TYR A 364 -8.61 -15.92 -20.43
N PHE A 365 -9.00 -15.91 -19.15
CA PHE A 365 -8.90 -17.07 -18.25
C PHE A 365 -9.87 -18.21 -18.57
N GLN A 366 -10.81 -18.07 -19.52
CA GLN A 366 -11.59 -19.22 -20.00
C GLN A 366 -10.73 -20.29 -20.69
N ASN A 367 -9.58 -19.88 -21.25
CA ASN A 367 -8.64 -20.77 -21.98
C ASN A 367 -7.24 -20.79 -21.36
N HIS A 368 -7.00 -20.04 -20.31
CA HIS A 368 -5.74 -19.89 -19.60
C HIS A 368 -5.92 -19.92 -18.10
N ARG A 369 -4.88 -20.25 -17.36
CA ARG A 369 -4.92 -20.20 -15.89
C ARG A 369 -4.51 -18.81 -15.40
N GLY A 370 -5.18 -18.38 -14.37
CA GLY A 370 -4.93 -17.10 -13.67
C GLY A 370 -6.18 -16.61 -12.97
N VAL A 371 -6.01 -15.64 -12.10
CA VAL A 371 -7.11 -15.00 -11.38
C VAL A 371 -6.88 -13.49 -11.35
N CYS A 372 -7.95 -12.72 -11.25
CA CYS A 372 -7.86 -11.27 -11.12
C CYS A 372 -8.91 -10.72 -10.17
N ARG A 373 -8.64 -9.50 -9.68
CA ARG A 373 -9.58 -8.73 -8.88
C ARG A 373 -9.29 -7.24 -8.98
N VAL A 374 -10.25 -6.42 -8.56
CA VAL A 374 -9.99 -5.01 -8.29
C VAL A 374 -8.88 -4.86 -7.24
N HIS A 375 -8.00 -3.89 -7.43
CA HIS A 375 -6.91 -3.59 -6.51
C HIS A 375 -7.09 -2.23 -5.84
N GLY A 376 -6.84 -2.17 -4.50
CA GLY A 376 -6.98 -0.95 -3.72
C GLY A 376 -8.43 -0.49 -3.54
N GLY A 377 -8.67 0.81 -3.54
CA GLY A 377 -9.99 1.40 -3.27
C GLY A 377 -11.09 1.07 -4.27
N GLY A 378 -10.73 0.76 -5.51
CA GLY A 378 -11.69 0.47 -6.58
C GLY A 378 -12.24 1.74 -7.24
N PHE A 379 -13.40 1.63 -7.88
CA PHE A 379 -14.08 2.61 -8.73
C PHE A 379 -13.24 3.03 -9.95
N ALA A 380 -12.06 3.53 -9.74
CA ALA A 380 -10.99 3.80 -10.71
C ALA A 380 -9.67 3.19 -10.21
N GLY A 381 -8.57 3.32 -10.95
CA GLY A 381 -7.23 2.86 -10.57
C GLY A 381 -6.79 1.59 -11.27
N SER A 382 -6.64 0.47 -10.59
CA SER A 382 -5.99 -0.72 -11.16
C SER A 382 -6.68 -2.03 -10.78
N ILE A 383 -6.34 -3.09 -11.54
CA ILE A 383 -6.64 -4.46 -11.19
C ILE A 383 -5.35 -5.20 -10.83
N LEU A 384 -5.47 -6.19 -9.96
CA LEU A 384 -4.43 -7.16 -9.63
C LEU A 384 -4.75 -8.46 -10.38
N SER A 385 -3.77 -8.98 -11.14
CA SER A 385 -3.84 -10.31 -11.73
C SER A 385 -2.73 -11.18 -11.14
N VAL A 386 -3.05 -12.42 -10.80
CA VAL A 386 -2.13 -13.42 -10.26
C VAL A 386 -2.10 -14.61 -11.23
N ILE A 387 -0.94 -14.84 -11.82
CA ILE A 387 -0.77 -15.69 -12.98
C ILE A 387 0.25 -16.79 -12.68
N PRO A 388 -0.06 -18.09 -12.88
CA PRO A 388 0.95 -19.13 -12.83
C PRO A 388 2.13 -18.79 -13.74
N LYS A 389 3.36 -19.02 -13.28
CA LYS A 389 4.58 -18.62 -14.01
C LYS A 389 4.65 -19.17 -15.44
N GLU A 390 4.16 -20.38 -15.65
CA GLU A 390 4.09 -21.00 -16.98
C GLU A 390 3.15 -20.25 -17.96
N GLU A 391 2.14 -19.54 -17.44
CA GLU A 391 1.20 -18.74 -18.24
C GLU A 391 1.66 -17.29 -18.43
N SER A 392 2.61 -16.81 -17.64
CA SER A 392 3.03 -15.40 -17.64
C SER A 392 3.52 -14.88 -19.00
N PRO A 393 4.26 -15.65 -19.83
CA PRO A 393 4.66 -15.17 -21.16
C PRO A 393 3.46 -14.88 -22.07
N ALA A 394 2.44 -15.75 -22.06
CA ALA A 394 1.22 -15.56 -22.83
C ALA A 394 0.38 -14.38 -22.28
N PHE A 395 0.34 -14.23 -20.96
CA PHE A 395 -0.38 -13.13 -20.33
C PHE A 395 0.27 -11.76 -20.61
N ARG A 396 1.61 -11.65 -20.60
CA ARG A 396 2.32 -10.43 -21.04
C ARG A 396 1.97 -10.05 -22.48
N THR A 397 1.88 -11.02 -23.38
CA THR A 397 1.44 -10.80 -24.76
C THR A 397 0.00 -10.29 -24.81
N PHE A 398 -0.91 -10.90 -24.03
CA PHE A 398 -2.30 -10.45 -23.93
C PHE A 398 -2.40 -8.99 -23.44
N LEU A 399 -1.69 -8.62 -22.36
CA LEU A 399 -1.69 -7.26 -21.84
C LEU A 399 -1.17 -6.25 -22.86
N LYS A 400 -0.08 -6.59 -23.57
CA LYS A 400 0.59 -5.71 -24.52
C LYS A 400 -0.17 -5.57 -25.84
N ASP A 401 -0.60 -6.69 -26.42
CA ASP A 401 -1.06 -6.74 -27.81
C ASP A 401 -2.59 -6.63 -27.92
N VAL A 402 -3.32 -7.14 -26.93
CA VAL A 402 -4.79 -7.11 -26.90
C VAL A 402 -5.29 -5.92 -26.10
N LEU A 403 -4.90 -5.78 -24.83
CA LEU A 403 -5.31 -4.65 -24.01
C LEU A 403 -4.57 -3.36 -24.38
N LYS A 404 -3.38 -3.47 -25.00
CA LYS A 404 -2.50 -2.34 -25.38
C LYS A 404 -2.31 -1.36 -24.23
N ASN A 405 -2.19 -1.89 -23.04
CA ASN A 405 -2.13 -1.12 -21.81
C ASN A 405 -0.78 -1.27 -21.12
N GLN A 406 -0.41 -0.26 -20.35
CA GLN A 406 0.70 -0.34 -19.44
C GLN A 406 0.38 -1.33 -18.31
N TYR A 407 1.34 -2.13 -17.91
CA TYR A 407 1.25 -3.02 -16.77
C TYR A 407 2.56 -3.02 -15.99
N TYR A 408 2.50 -3.43 -14.76
CA TYR A 408 3.67 -3.58 -13.88
C TYR A 408 3.68 -5.01 -13.36
N GLU A 409 4.76 -5.70 -13.62
CA GLU A 409 5.07 -6.97 -12.98
C GLU A 409 5.77 -6.64 -11.66
N ILE A 410 5.28 -7.20 -10.57
CA ILE A 410 5.72 -6.87 -9.22
C ILE A 410 6.15 -8.11 -8.47
N HIS A 411 7.14 -7.95 -7.59
CA HIS A 411 7.62 -9.01 -6.73
C HIS A 411 7.41 -8.59 -5.26
N MET A 412 7.10 -9.57 -4.41
CA MET A 412 7.04 -9.31 -2.97
C MET A 412 8.46 -9.22 -2.41
N ARG A 413 8.70 -8.26 -1.53
CA ARG A 413 9.98 -8.12 -0.83
C ARG A 413 9.81 -8.25 0.67
N ASP A 414 10.78 -8.85 1.35
CA ASP A 414 10.69 -9.17 2.78
C ASP A 414 10.87 -7.96 3.70
N ALA A 415 11.47 -6.89 3.20
CA ALA A 415 11.68 -5.66 3.94
C ALA A 415 10.65 -4.59 3.57
N GLY A 416 10.09 -3.93 4.55
CA GLY A 416 9.25 -2.73 4.38
C GLY A 416 10.09 -1.46 4.25
N SER A 417 9.88 -0.50 5.17
CA SER A 417 10.68 0.73 5.23
C SER A 417 11.92 0.52 6.07
N VAL A 418 13.10 0.67 5.45
CA VAL A 418 14.39 0.32 6.07
C VAL A 418 15.50 1.31 5.70
N LYS A 419 16.49 1.42 6.60
CA LYS A 419 17.82 1.90 6.24
C LYS A 419 18.55 0.80 5.46
N VAL A 420 19.02 1.14 4.28
CA VAL A 420 19.75 0.21 3.41
C VAL A 420 21.24 0.23 3.71
N PHE A 421 21.75 1.45 4.00
CA PHE A 421 23.14 1.68 4.32
C PHE A 421 23.31 2.86 5.27
#